data_afc991f581f19e0f0c823698260e0b0f
#
_entry.id   afc991f581f19e0f0c823698260e0b0f
#
_cell.length_a   1.000
_cell.length_b   1.000
_cell.length_c   1.000
_cell.angle_alpha   90.00
_cell.angle_beta   90.00
_cell.angle_gamma   90.00
#
_symmetry.space_group_name_H-M   'P 1'
#
loop_
_entity.id
_entity.type
_entity.pdbx_description
1 polymer ?
#
loop_
_entity_poly.entity_id
_entity_poly.type
_entity_poly.pdbx_seq_one_letter_code
_entity_poly.pdbx_strand_id
1 'polypeptide(L)'
;SYVELTKFPKTSKSDVNKMLFNDCGPERYSQTSGFAFLDKSLNQDALFNLSENYKDGIKEVYVFEKKIENLLIKKIISFGPDDYYLKIRDSIQNLNLNEIKLAPFSKIDRSSEIVEAKGSGFTDPSSFAYLGPAFRTSEENYLKIPFNDISEKEFKQISNDGWAAMLQHYFLTAVIPDEDENFVFQAKQKNNGDYSIGIVGLTKSLKIDEGAIFNHKIYFGPKIQSELTKAHSQLYLAVDYGFLWWIGQPMYQAMNFFFEIVGNWGWAIILVTILIKCILWPLSYVSYKNMGKMRQVQPMLKEIQERYADDRQA
;
A
#
# COMPACT_ATOMS: atom_id res chain seq x y z
N SER A 1 13.86 -13.67 -8.51
CA SER A 1 12.44 -13.64 -8.92
C SER A 1 12.01 -12.20 -9.16
N TYR A 2 11.15 -11.98 -10.12
CA TYR A 2 10.61 -10.66 -10.44
C TYR A 2 9.12 -10.77 -10.71
N VAL A 3 8.38 -9.67 -10.49
CA VAL A 3 6.98 -9.52 -10.86
C VAL A 3 6.86 -8.31 -11.78
N GLU A 4 6.31 -8.53 -12.95
CA GLU A 4 6.11 -7.54 -13.99
C GLU A 4 4.61 -7.28 -14.19
N LEU A 5 4.22 -6.02 -14.22
CA LEU A 5 2.84 -5.63 -14.50
C LEU A 5 2.65 -5.38 -15.99
N THR A 6 2.21 -6.40 -16.71
CA THR A 6 2.06 -6.36 -18.18
C THR A 6 1.07 -5.32 -18.69
N LYS A 7 0.10 -4.91 -17.86
CA LYS A 7 -0.88 -3.86 -18.21
C LYS A 7 -0.38 -2.44 -17.94
N PHE A 8 0.82 -2.27 -17.34
CA PHE A 8 1.33 -0.96 -16.93
C PHE A 8 2.75 -0.74 -17.46
N PRO A 9 2.96 0.06 -18.51
CA PRO A 9 4.29 0.40 -18.99
C PRO A 9 5.03 1.27 -17.97
N LYS A 10 6.37 1.20 -17.95
CA LYS A 10 7.22 1.98 -17.04
C LYS A 10 7.04 3.49 -17.25
N THR A 11 6.85 3.90 -18.50
CA THR A 11 6.48 5.27 -18.88
C THR A 11 5.49 5.22 -20.03
N SER A 12 4.73 6.29 -20.28
CA SER A 12 3.76 6.38 -21.38
C SER A 12 4.34 6.18 -22.80
N LYS A 13 5.66 6.19 -22.93
CA LYS A 13 6.40 6.05 -24.21
C LYS A 13 7.33 4.82 -24.22
N SER A 14 7.28 3.97 -23.21
CA SER A 14 8.20 2.84 -23.09
C SER A 14 7.47 1.52 -23.35
N ASP A 15 8.08 0.64 -24.13
CA ASP A 15 7.63 -0.74 -24.33
C ASP A 15 7.98 -1.65 -23.14
N VAL A 16 8.66 -1.11 -22.12
CA VAL A 16 9.06 -1.84 -20.92
C VAL A 16 7.99 -1.70 -19.84
N ASN A 17 7.50 -2.81 -19.34
CA ASN A 17 6.50 -2.85 -18.29
C ASN A 17 7.05 -2.46 -16.91
N LYS A 18 6.18 -2.00 -16.01
CA LYS A 18 6.56 -1.67 -14.64
C LYS A 18 6.91 -2.97 -13.90
N MET A 19 8.13 -3.05 -13.40
CA MET A 19 8.61 -4.12 -12.54
C MET A 19 8.31 -3.75 -11.09
N LEU A 20 7.62 -4.62 -10.34
CA LEU A 20 7.31 -4.40 -8.92
C LEU A 20 8.31 -5.07 -8.01
N PHE A 21 8.70 -6.30 -8.31
CA PHE A 21 9.73 -6.99 -7.55
C PHE A 21 10.99 -7.15 -8.38
N ASN A 22 12.12 -6.79 -7.77
CA ASN A 22 13.45 -6.98 -8.33
C ASN A 22 14.39 -7.41 -7.20
N ASP A 23 14.94 -8.61 -7.31
CA ASP A 23 15.86 -9.19 -6.31
C ASP A 23 17.28 -8.69 -6.47
N CYS A 24 17.59 -8.05 -7.58
CA CYS A 24 18.94 -7.67 -7.97
C CYS A 24 19.09 -6.16 -8.16
N GLY A 25 20.28 -5.66 -7.83
CA GLY A 25 20.65 -4.28 -8.07
C GLY A 25 20.30 -3.30 -6.96
N PRO A 26 20.53 -1.99 -7.20
CA PRO A 26 20.37 -0.95 -6.18
C PRO A 26 18.92 -0.73 -5.79
N GLU A 27 17.97 -1.01 -6.69
CA GLU A 27 16.51 -0.87 -6.45
C GLU A 27 15.88 -2.19 -5.97
N ARG A 28 16.58 -2.94 -5.10
CA ARG A 28 16.06 -4.22 -4.65
C ARG A 28 14.72 -4.05 -3.93
N TYR A 29 13.74 -4.82 -4.38
CA TYR A 29 12.41 -4.88 -3.81
C TYR A 29 11.92 -6.32 -3.90
N SER A 30 11.78 -6.98 -2.75
CA SER A 30 11.45 -8.40 -2.69
C SER A 30 10.43 -8.72 -1.61
N GLN A 31 9.72 -9.81 -1.79
CA GLN A 31 8.81 -10.37 -0.81
C GLN A 31 9.24 -11.78 -0.45
N THR A 32 9.22 -12.10 0.82
CA THR A 32 9.51 -13.42 1.35
C THR A 32 8.51 -13.84 2.41
N SER A 33 8.11 -15.12 2.39
CA SER A 33 7.25 -15.70 3.42
C SER A 33 7.67 -17.13 3.74
N GLY A 34 7.26 -17.61 4.90
CA GLY A 34 7.54 -18.96 5.36
C GLY A 34 7.61 -19.06 6.87
N PHE A 35 8.48 -19.91 7.36
CA PHE A 35 8.70 -20.15 8.79
C PHE A 35 10.13 -19.80 9.17
N ALA A 36 10.28 -18.96 10.21
CA ALA A 36 11.55 -18.68 10.85
C ALA A 36 11.74 -19.65 12.02
N PHE A 37 12.85 -20.35 12.06
CA PHE A 37 13.18 -21.26 13.12
C PHE A 37 14.00 -20.55 14.20
N LEU A 38 13.75 -20.86 15.48
CA LEU A 38 14.58 -20.35 16.56
C LEU A 38 15.99 -20.94 16.50
N ASP A 39 16.13 -22.19 16.08
CA ASP A 39 17.41 -22.78 15.73
C ASP A 39 17.81 -22.30 14.33
N LYS A 40 18.80 -21.41 14.28
CA LYS A 40 19.28 -20.80 13.04
C LYS A 40 19.91 -21.80 12.06
N SER A 41 20.33 -22.97 12.52
CA SER A 41 20.87 -24.02 11.65
C SER A 41 19.85 -24.54 10.65
N LEU A 42 18.56 -24.46 10.98
CA LEU A 42 17.44 -24.87 10.13
C LEU A 42 17.02 -23.80 9.09
N ASN A 43 17.46 -22.56 9.26
CA ASN A 43 17.17 -21.45 8.32
C ASN A 43 18.12 -21.49 7.12
N GLN A 44 18.08 -22.55 6.33
CA GLN A 44 18.91 -22.69 5.14
C GLN A 44 18.19 -22.09 3.90
N ASP A 45 18.93 -21.27 3.15
CA ASP A 45 18.52 -20.76 1.85
C ASP A 45 18.57 -21.87 0.79
N ALA A 46 17.56 -22.71 0.75
CA ALA A 46 17.45 -23.74 -0.25
C ALA A 46 16.25 -23.46 -1.18
N LEU A 47 16.41 -23.75 -2.45
CA LEU A 47 15.37 -23.61 -3.46
C LEU A 47 14.21 -24.58 -3.18
N PHE A 48 13.00 -24.12 -3.44
CA PHE A 48 11.83 -24.97 -3.49
C PHE A 48 11.74 -25.67 -4.85
N ASN A 49 11.28 -26.89 -4.85
CA ASN A 49 10.97 -27.62 -6.07
C ASN A 49 9.47 -27.47 -6.39
N LEU A 50 9.14 -27.19 -7.64
CA LEU A 50 7.76 -27.24 -8.09
C LEU A 50 7.32 -28.71 -8.11
N SER A 51 6.38 -29.07 -7.24
CA SER A 51 5.84 -30.43 -7.12
C SER A 51 4.67 -30.62 -8.07
N GLU A 52 3.73 -29.69 -8.07
CA GLU A 52 2.50 -29.77 -8.85
C GLU A 52 2.07 -28.39 -9.36
N ASN A 53 1.37 -28.39 -10.49
CA ASN A 53 0.60 -27.24 -10.96
C ASN A 53 -0.73 -27.71 -11.53
N TYR A 54 -1.82 -27.05 -11.16
CA TYR A 54 -3.15 -27.37 -11.66
C TYR A 54 -4.06 -26.14 -11.65
N LYS A 55 -5.22 -26.29 -12.31
CA LYS A 55 -6.27 -25.26 -12.28
C LYS A 55 -7.40 -25.69 -11.37
N ASP A 56 -7.80 -24.78 -10.48
CA ASP A 56 -8.99 -24.91 -9.65
C ASP A 56 -10.03 -23.88 -10.12
N GLY A 57 -10.91 -24.28 -11.00
CA GLY A 57 -11.81 -23.41 -11.74
C GLY A 57 -11.01 -22.44 -12.64
N ILE A 58 -11.15 -21.12 -12.37
CA ILE A 58 -10.41 -20.07 -13.09
C ILE A 58 -9.04 -19.76 -12.47
N LYS A 59 -8.75 -20.31 -11.28
CA LYS A 59 -7.50 -20.04 -10.55
C LYS A 59 -6.41 -21.00 -10.97
N GLU A 60 -5.21 -20.47 -11.07
CA GLU A 60 -3.99 -21.25 -11.19
C GLU A 60 -3.41 -21.52 -9.80
N VAL A 61 -3.02 -22.78 -9.57
CA VAL A 61 -2.47 -23.25 -8.30
C VAL A 61 -1.10 -23.87 -8.56
N TYR A 62 -0.11 -23.42 -7.83
CA TYR A 62 1.25 -23.93 -7.87
C TYR A 62 1.64 -24.44 -6.49
N VAL A 63 2.11 -25.69 -6.43
CA VAL A 63 2.56 -26.33 -5.19
C VAL A 63 4.07 -26.50 -5.25
N PHE A 64 4.74 -25.86 -4.31
CA PHE A 64 6.19 -25.97 -4.14
C PHE A 64 6.49 -26.75 -2.87
N GLU A 65 7.43 -27.67 -2.95
CA GLU A 65 7.86 -28.50 -1.83
C GLU A 65 9.37 -28.37 -1.59
N LYS A 66 9.72 -28.46 -0.32
CA LYS A 66 11.08 -28.49 0.13
C LYS A 66 11.22 -29.40 1.35
N LYS A 67 12.19 -30.26 1.32
CA LYS A 67 12.56 -31.07 2.47
C LYS A 67 13.90 -30.57 3.03
N ILE A 68 13.92 -30.19 4.30
CA ILE A 68 15.12 -29.82 5.04
C ILE A 68 15.26 -30.83 6.16
N GLU A 69 16.29 -31.68 6.11
CA GLU A 69 16.43 -32.80 7.04
C GLU A 69 15.12 -33.63 7.10
N ASN A 70 14.44 -33.61 8.24
CA ASN A 70 13.16 -34.27 8.47
C ASN A 70 11.99 -33.26 8.59
N LEU A 71 12.14 -32.07 8.01
CA LEU A 71 11.05 -31.10 7.90
C LEU A 71 10.51 -31.10 6.46
N LEU A 72 9.22 -31.29 6.30
CA LEU A 72 8.55 -31.14 5.01
C LEU A 72 7.85 -29.78 4.97
N ILE A 73 8.31 -28.91 4.10
CA ILE A 73 7.73 -27.58 3.91
C ILE A 73 7.04 -27.54 2.55
N LYS A 74 5.77 -27.14 2.53
CA LYS A 74 5.01 -26.93 1.31
C LYS A 74 4.53 -25.49 1.23
N LYS A 75 4.63 -24.89 0.06
CA LYS A 75 4.12 -23.56 -0.26
C LYS A 75 3.14 -23.69 -1.42
N ILE A 76 1.89 -23.34 -1.19
CA ILE A 76 0.83 -23.35 -2.20
C ILE A 76 0.52 -21.90 -2.54
N ILE A 77 0.66 -21.55 -3.81
CA ILE A 77 0.36 -20.22 -4.34
C ILE A 77 -0.82 -20.35 -5.28
N SER A 78 -1.88 -19.57 -5.06
CA SER A 78 -3.04 -19.54 -5.93
C SER A 78 -3.44 -18.10 -6.29
N PHE A 79 -3.82 -17.90 -7.56
CA PHE A 79 -4.26 -16.60 -8.07
C PHE A 79 -5.21 -16.76 -9.25
N GLY A 80 -6.07 -15.77 -9.46
CA GLY A 80 -6.90 -15.65 -10.65
C GLY A 80 -6.22 -14.85 -11.76
N PRO A 81 -6.68 -14.95 -13.01
CA PRO A 81 -6.04 -14.31 -14.17
C PRO A 81 -6.05 -12.77 -14.12
N ASP A 82 -7.00 -12.17 -13.41
CA ASP A 82 -7.15 -10.72 -13.28
C ASP A 82 -6.95 -10.23 -11.83
N ASP A 83 -6.49 -11.10 -10.94
CA ASP A 83 -6.25 -10.74 -9.55
C ASP A 83 -4.89 -10.04 -9.41
N TYR A 84 -4.87 -8.93 -8.63
CA TYR A 84 -3.63 -8.28 -8.19
C TYR A 84 -3.15 -8.79 -6.84
N TYR A 85 -3.65 -9.95 -6.39
CA TYR A 85 -3.22 -10.58 -5.15
C TYR A 85 -3.00 -12.08 -5.33
N LEU A 86 -2.04 -12.59 -4.58
CA LEU A 86 -1.79 -14.02 -4.43
C LEU A 86 -2.34 -14.48 -3.08
N LYS A 87 -2.97 -15.63 -3.05
CA LYS A 87 -3.19 -16.37 -1.81
C LYS A 87 -2.05 -17.36 -1.63
N ILE A 88 -1.40 -17.30 -0.49
CA ILE A 88 -0.28 -18.16 -0.15
C ILE A 88 -0.64 -18.95 1.10
N ARG A 89 -0.42 -20.26 1.00
CA ARG A 89 -0.54 -21.17 2.12
C ARG A 89 0.80 -21.84 2.33
N ASP A 90 1.51 -21.42 3.36
CA ASP A 90 2.71 -22.08 3.83
C ASP A 90 2.32 -23.16 4.84
N SER A 91 2.84 -24.37 4.70
CA SER A 91 2.64 -25.46 5.64
C SER A 91 3.99 -26.14 5.94
N ILE A 92 4.13 -26.59 7.18
CA ILE A 92 5.30 -27.33 7.64
C ILE A 92 4.85 -28.52 8.44
N GLN A 93 5.53 -29.64 8.27
CA GLN A 93 5.35 -30.86 9.08
C GLN A 93 6.70 -31.25 9.69
N ASN A 94 6.69 -31.46 11.01
CA ASN A 94 7.85 -31.89 11.76
C ASN A 94 7.91 -33.42 11.78
N LEU A 95 8.83 -33.99 11.00
CA LEU A 95 9.14 -35.43 10.97
C LEU A 95 10.38 -35.78 11.82
N ASN A 96 10.90 -34.80 12.58
CA ASN A 96 12.03 -34.98 13.48
C ASN A 96 11.63 -35.67 14.77
N LEU A 97 12.59 -36.29 15.42
CA LEU A 97 12.42 -36.88 16.75
C LEU A 97 12.36 -35.84 17.88
N ASN A 98 12.65 -34.56 17.59
CA ASN A 98 12.71 -33.48 18.56
C ASN A 98 11.64 -32.42 18.28
N GLU A 99 11.20 -31.76 19.34
CA GLU A 99 10.37 -30.56 19.26
C GLU A 99 11.14 -29.41 18.61
N ILE A 100 10.48 -28.70 17.70
CA ILE A 100 11.04 -27.51 17.04
C ILE A 100 10.21 -26.28 17.37
N LYS A 101 10.86 -25.13 17.51
CA LYS A 101 10.21 -23.84 17.71
C LYS A 101 10.34 -22.98 16.46
N LEU A 102 9.21 -22.48 15.97
CA LEU A 102 9.16 -21.66 14.76
C LEU A 102 8.13 -20.55 14.90
N ALA A 103 8.26 -19.54 14.04
CA ALA A 103 7.28 -18.48 13.87
C ALA A 103 7.00 -18.27 12.37
N PRO A 104 5.73 -18.25 11.94
CA PRO A 104 5.41 -17.89 10.56
C PRO A 104 5.71 -16.42 10.31
N PHE A 105 6.12 -16.07 9.10
CA PHE A 105 6.38 -14.68 8.73
C PHE A 105 6.04 -14.42 7.26
N SER A 106 5.68 -13.18 6.97
CA SER A 106 5.65 -12.65 5.61
C SER A 106 6.13 -11.21 5.64
N LYS A 107 7.13 -10.90 4.80
CA LYS A 107 7.81 -9.60 4.82
C LYS A 107 8.10 -9.09 3.42
N ILE A 108 8.19 -7.78 3.32
CA ILE A 108 8.62 -7.03 2.15
C ILE A 108 9.94 -6.36 2.51
N ASP A 109 10.96 -6.60 1.72
CA ASP A 109 12.27 -5.98 1.85
C ASP A 109 12.48 -4.98 0.72
N ARG A 110 12.93 -3.77 1.05
CA ARG A 110 13.19 -2.69 0.09
C ARG A 110 14.54 -2.05 0.36
N SER A 111 15.29 -1.79 -0.71
CA SER A 111 16.54 -1.03 -0.65
C SER A 111 16.33 0.38 -0.12
N SER A 112 17.33 0.90 0.58
CA SER A 112 17.39 2.30 1.03
C SER A 112 17.52 3.28 -0.13
N GLU A 113 18.01 2.85 -1.29
CA GLU A 113 18.05 3.65 -2.51
C GLU A 113 16.65 3.75 -3.12
N ILE A 114 15.90 4.75 -2.68
CA ILE A 114 14.56 5.02 -3.18
C ILE A 114 14.69 5.83 -4.46
N VAL A 115 14.62 5.14 -5.60
CA VAL A 115 14.80 5.73 -6.94
C VAL A 115 13.50 6.31 -7.52
N GLU A 116 12.41 6.36 -6.76
CA GLU A 116 11.27 7.17 -7.20
C GLU A 116 11.66 8.65 -7.06
N ALA A 117 11.96 9.28 -8.19
CA ALA A 117 12.23 10.70 -8.24
C ALA A 117 11.06 11.44 -7.58
N LYS A 118 11.32 12.04 -6.42
CA LYS A 118 10.38 13.00 -5.86
C LYS A 118 10.28 14.12 -6.88
N GLY A 119 9.09 14.36 -7.39
CA GLY A 119 8.86 15.50 -8.26
C GLY A 119 9.42 16.77 -7.63
N SER A 120 10.10 17.57 -8.40
CA SER A 120 10.67 18.83 -7.89
C SER A 120 9.69 19.96 -8.15
N GLY A 121 9.00 20.38 -7.11
CA GLY A 121 8.20 21.60 -7.14
C GLY A 121 6.75 21.42 -6.67
N PHE A 122 6.15 22.54 -6.31
CA PHE A 122 4.77 22.61 -5.79
C PHE A 122 3.71 22.20 -6.81
N THR A 123 4.02 22.19 -8.10
CA THR A 123 3.12 21.84 -9.19
C THR A 123 3.15 20.37 -9.57
N ASP A 124 4.10 19.60 -9.04
CA ASP A 124 4.22 18.18 -9.34
C ASP A 124 3.44 17.35 -8.29
N PRO A 125 2.35 16.66 -8.66
CA PRO A 125 1.57 15.85 -7.75
C PRO A 125 2.39 14.75 -7.06
N SER A 126 3.47 14.28 -7.67
CA SER A 126 4.33 13.24 -7.10
C SER A 126 5.06 13.69 -5.84
N SER A 127 5.29 15.00 -5.67
CA SER A 127 5.93 15.55 -4.48
C SER A 127 5.07 15.42 -3.21
N PHE A 128 3.75 15.25 -3.35
CA PHE A 128 2.81 15.10 -2.24
C PHE A 128 2.45 13.65 -1.94
N ALA A 129 2.87 12.70 -2.79
CA ALA A 129 2.59 11.30 -2.56
C ALA A 129 3.45 10.75 -1.43
N TYR A 130 2.81 10.06 -0.48
CA TYR A 130 3.55 9.34 0.54
C TYR A 130 4.18 8.07 -0.07
N LEU A 131 5.49 7.95 0.13
CA LEU A 131 6.29 6.79 -0.27
C LEU A 131 6.89 6.17 0.99
N GLY A 132 6.51 4.96 1.31
CA GLY A 132 7.02 4.30 2.50
C GLY A 132 6.07 3.28 3.11
N PRO A 133 6.43 2.76 4.28
CA PRO A 133 5.62 1.83 5.04
C PRO A 133 4.32 2.44 5.56
N ALA A 134 3.25 1.66 5.45
CA ALA A 134 1.98 1.96 6.07
C ALA A 134 1.37 0.68 6.66
N PHE A 135 0.66 0.84 7.75
CA PHE A 135 0.05 -0.24 8.50
C PHE A 135 -1.42 0.07 8.81
N ARG A 136 -2.19 -0.97 8.89
CA ARG A 136 -3.47 -0.98 9.55
C ARG A 136 -3.47 -2.09 10.58
N THR A 137 -3.93 -1.81 11.78
CA THR A 137 -4.05 -2.76 12.88
C THR A 137 -5.44 -2.61 13.52
N SER A 138 -5.76 -3.45 14.50
CA SER A 138 -7.01 -3.31 15.26
C SER A 138 -7.10 -2.01 16.08
N GLU A 139 -5.96 -1.41 16.43
CA GLU A 139 -5.87 -0.16 17.19
C GLU A 139 -5.81 1.07 16.29
N GLU A 140 -5.12 0.96 15.14
CA GLU A 140 -4.85 2.06 14.21
C GLU A 140 -5.42 1.76 12.82
N ASN A 141 -6.41 2.54 12.41
CA ASN A 141 -7.04 2.35 11.10
C ASN A 141 -6.09 2.61 9.92
N TYR A 142 -5.16 3.54 10.08
CA TYR A 142 -4.16 3.85 9.06
C TYR A 142 -2.98 4.60 9.67
N LEU A 143 -1.84 3.96 9.73
CA LEU A 143 -0.61 4.50 10.30
C LEU A 143 0.49 4.53 9.22
N LYS A 144 1.05 5.70 8.97
CA LYS A 144 2.23 5.90 8.12
C LYS A 144 3.46 6.02 8.99
N ILE A 145 4.51 5.31 8.64
CA ILE A 145 5.79 5.38 9.36
C ILE A 145 6.87 5.75 8.36
N PRO A 146 7.35 7.00 8.36
CA PRO A 146 8.44 7.43 7.50
C PRO A 146 9.70 6.60 7.71
N PHE A 147 10.49 6.44 6.67
CA PHE A 147 11.74 5.66 6.76
C PHE A 147 12.71 6.21 7.81
N ASN A 148 12.76 7.53 8.02
CA ASN A 148 13.60 8.13 9.04
C ASN A 148 13.21 7.66 10.44
N ASP A 149 11.91 7.60 10.73
CA ASP A 149 11.41 7.15 12.04
C ASP A 149 11.77 5.67 12.30
N ILE A 150 11.72 4.83 11.24
CA ILE A 150 12.12 3.42 11.33
C ILE A 150 13.63 3.28 11.58
N SER A 151 14.45 4.19 11.03
CA SER A 151 15.89 4.18 11.24
C SER A 151 16.26 4.54 12.69
N GLU A 152 15.43 5.36 13.35
CA GLU A 152 15.62 5.73 14.75
C GLU A 152 15.08 4.67 15.71
N LYS A 153 13.91 4.11 15.38
CA LYS A 153 13.23 3.12 16.24
C LYS A 153 12.44 2.11 15.41
N GLU A 154 12.65 0.84 15.70
CA GLU A 154 11.83 -0.23 15.13
C GLU A 154 10.36 -0.06 15.54
N PHE A 155 9.45 -0.22 14.57
CA PHE A 155 8.03 -0.31 14.84
C PHE A 155 7.63 -1.76 15.10
N LYS A 156 6.86 -1.98 16.16
CA LYS A 156 6.24 -3.29 16.49
C LYS A 156 4.89 -3.07 17.15
N GLN A 157 3.87 -3.71 16.61
CA GLN A 157 2.52 -3.68 17.18
C GLN A 157 1.85 -5.04 16.99
N ILE A 158 1.20 -5.55 18.05
CA ILE A 158 0.47 -6.82 17.99
C ILE A 158 -0.96 -6.53 17.55
N SER A 159 -1.46 -7.28 16.59
CA SER A 159 -2.84 -7.17 16.13
C SER A 159 -3.32 -8.51 15.57
N ASN A 160 -4.61 -8.78 15.69
CA ASN A 160 -5.27 -9.94 15.09
C ASN A 160 -5.91 -9.64 13.73
N ASP A 161 -5.89 -8.38 13.31
CA ASP A 161 -6.43 -7.95 12.02
C ASP A 161 -5.59 -6.80 11.47
N GLY A 162 -5.51 -6.69 10.15
CA GLY A 162 -4.84 -5.59 9.50
C GLY A 162 -3.99 -6.00 8.29
N TRP A 163 -3.15 -5.09 7.88
CA TRP A 163 -2.22 -5.26 6.78
C TRP A 163 -0.95 -4.41 6.99
N ALA A 164 0.14 -4.87 6.43
CA ALA A 164 1.40 -4.13 6.33
C ALA A 164 1.70 -3.86 4.86
N ALA A 165 1.84 -2.61 4.46
CA ALA A 165 2.02 -2.24 3.07
C ALA A 165 3.25 -1.34 2.86
N MET A 166 3.93 -1.53 1.72
CA MET A 166 4.92 -0.62 1.18
C MET A 166 4.28 0.18 0.06
N LEU A 167 4.09 1.47 0.30
CA LEU A 167 3.43 2.38 -0.63
C LEU A 167 4.43 2.97 -1.62
N GLN A 168 4.08 2.95 -2.89
CA GLN A 168 4.69 3.70 -3.98
C GLN A 168 3.69 4.76 -4.49
N HIS A 169 4.06 5.56 -5.49
CA HIS A 169 3.19 6.61 -6.00
C HIS A 169 1.81 6.07 -6.47
N TYR A 170 1.81 5.17 -7.45
CA TYR A 170 0.59 4.60 -8.05
C TYR A 170 0.34 3.14 -7.67
N PHE A 171 1.32 2.48 -7.08
CA PHE A 171 1.30 1.07 -6.76
C PHE A 171 1.52 0.85 -5.27
N LEU A 172 1.18 -0.33 -4.81
CA LEU A 172 1.56 -0.79 -3.48
C LEU A 172 1.78 -2.30 -3.48
N THR A 173 2.55 -2.73 -2.50
CA THR A 173 2.63 -4.13 -2.11
C THR A 173 2.18 -4.25 -0.67
N ALA A 174 1.26 -5.16 -0.37
CA ALA A 174 0.77 -5.38 0.98
C ALA A 174 0.82 -6.86 1.36
N VAL A 175 1.15 -7.12 2.61
CA VAL A 175 1.03 -8.41 3.26
C VAL A 175 -0.19 -8.36 4.16
N ILE A 176 -1.07 -9.34 4.02
CA ILE A 176 -2.36 -9.42 4.70
C ILE A 176 -2.46 -10.82 5.31
N PRO A 177 -2.45 -10.98 6.64
CA PRO A 177 -2.78 -12.25 7.27
C PRO A 177 -4.24 -12.62 6.95
N ASP A 178 -4.51 -13.90 6.77
CA ASP A 178 -5.88 -14.38 6.45
C ASP A 178 -6.58 -14.99 7.67
N GLU A 179 -6.07 -14.79 8.88
CA GLU A 179 -6.52 -15.48 10.07
C GLU A 179 -6.70 -14.55 11.26
N ASP A 180 -7.65 -14.92 12.14
CA ASP A 180 -7.93 -14.26 13.42
C ASP A 180 -6.84 -14.52 14.49
N GLU A 181 -5.64 -14.89 14.07
CA GLU A 181 -4.50 -15.06 14.97
C GLU A 181 -3.77 -13.72 15.21
N ASN A 182 -3.12 -13.62 16.35
CA ASN A 182 -2.29 -12.46 16.64
C ASN A 182 -0.96 -12.51 15.87
N PHE A 183 -0.66 -11.42 15.18
CA PHE A 183 0.60 -11.18 14.49
C PHE A 183 1.28 -9.93 15.04
N VAL A 184 2.60 -9.95 15.03
CA VAL A 184 3.42 -8.76 15.25
C VAL A 184 3.61 -8.06 13.89
N PHE A 185 2.96 -6.93 13.70
CA PHE A 185 3.22 -6.02 12.60
C PHE A 185 4.50 -5.25 12.89
N GLN A 186 5.45 -5.28 12.00
CA GLN A 186 6.75 -4.69 12.26
C GLN A 186 7.34 -3.97 11.05
N ALA A 187 8.11 -2.92 11.35
CA ALA A 187 9.02 -2.27 10.40
C ALA A 187 10.37 -2.06 11.06
N LYS A 188 11.45 -2.40 10.37
CA LYS A 188 12.80 -2.22 10.84
C LYS A 188 13.78 -1.93 9.70
N GLN A 189 14.85 -1.23 10.02
CA GLN A 189 16.00 -1.13 9.15
C GLN A 189 16.95 -2.32 9.40
N LYS A 190 17.44 -2.91 8.33
CA LYS A 190 18.44 -3.99 8.37
C LYS A 190 19.87 -3.41 8.51
N ASN A 191 20.81 -4.26 8.91
CA ASN A 191 22.21 -3.88 9.04
C ASN A 191 22.86 -3.37 7.73
N ASN A 192 22.31 -3.76 6.58
CA ASN A 192 22.76 -3.29 5.26
C ASN A 192 22.07 -1.98 4.82
N GLY A 193 21.30 -1.33 5.69
CA GLY A 193 20.57 -0.10 5.41
C GLY A 193 19.19 -0.30 4.78
N ASP A 194 18.85 -1.49 4.26
CA ASP A 194 17.57 -1.77 3.68
C ASP A 194 16.44 -1.77 4.73
N TYR A 195 15.22 -1.55 4.27
CA TYR A 195 14.02 -1.59 5.10
C TYR A 195 13.27 -2.90 4.94
N SER A 196 12.79 -3.45 6.04
CA SER A 196 11.98 -4.66 6.09
C SER A 196 10.69 -4.36 6.83
N ILE A 197 9.56 -4.61 6.18
CA ILE A 197 8.23 -4.50 6.78
C ILE A 197 7.46 -5.79 6.62
N GLY A 198 6.54 -6.06 7.50
CA GLY A 198 5.68 -7.25 7.38
C GLY A 198 5.08 -7.69 8.70
N ILE A 199 4.73 -8.96 8.71
CA ILE A 199 4.10 -9.63 9.86
C ILE A 199 4.91 -10.83 10.29
N VAL A 200 4.92 -11.08 11.60
CA VAL A 200 5.50 -12.28 12.22
C VAL A 200 4.46 -12.84 13.18
N GLY A 201 4.11 -14.10 13.02
CA GLY A 201 3.21 -14.77 13.96
C GLY A 201 3.90 -15.11 15.28
N LEU A 202 3.11 -15.50 16.26
CA LEU A 202 3.63 -15.93 17.53
C LEU A 202 4.42 -17.24 17.36
N THR A 203 5.43 -17.41 18.20
CA THR A 203 6.22 -18.64 18.23
C THR A 203 5.37 -19.82 18.62
N LYS A 204 5.37 -20.85 17.77
CA LYS A 204 4.71 -22.13 17.98
C LYS A 204 5.77 -23.23 18.20
N SER A 205 5.50 -24.14 19.11
CA SER A 205 6.27 -25.36 19.29
C SER A 205 5.58 -26.50 18.56
N LEU A 206 6.27 -27.17 17.67
CA LEU A 206 5.79 -28.36 16.95
C LEU A 206 6.45 -29.60 17.51
N LYS A 207 5.64 -30.47 18.06
CA LYS A 207 6.06 -31.82 18.47
C LYS A 207 6.29 -32.71 17.25
N ILE A 208 6.65 -33.94 17.52
CA ILE A 208 6.84 -34.99 16.51
C ILE A 208 5.51 -35.18 15.78
N ASP A 209 5.56 -35.28 14.45
CA ASP A 209 4.42 -35.44 13.53
C ASP A 209 3.38 -34.30 13.56
N GLU A 210 3.61 -33.25 14.33
CA GLU A 210 2.79 -32.05 14.27
C GLU A 210 3.14 -31.15 13.09
N GLY A 211 2.13 -30.45 12.58
CA GLY A 211 2.27 -29.47 11.52
C GLY A 211 1.72 -28.10 11.89
N ALA A 212 2.20 -27.09 11.19
CA ALA A 212 1.64 -25.74 11.23
C ALA A 212 1.29 -25.27 9.82
N ILE A 213 0.26 -24.45 9.74
CA ILE A 213 -0.20 -23.83 8.51
C ILE A 213 -0.21 -22.32 8.73
N PHE A 214 0.20 -21.56 7.73
CA PHE A 214 0.14 -20.11 7.71
C PHE A 214 -0.48 -19.66 6.40
N ASN A 215 -1.70 -19.10 6.46
CA ASN A 215 -2.39 -18.55 5.32
C ASN A 215 -2.22 -17.02 5.32
N HIS A 216 -1.91 -16.46 4.16
CA HIS A 216 -1.82 -15.02 4.00
C HIS A 216 -2.03 -14.63 2.53
N LYS A 217 -2.34 -13.38 2.31
CA LYS A 217 -2.43 -12.80 0.96
C LYS A 217 -1.32 -11.78 0.77
N ILE A 218 -0.86 -11.68 -0.46
CA ILE A 218 0.06 -10.63 -0.88
C ILE A 218 -0.61 -9.90 -2.03
N TYR A 219 -0.91 -8.63 -1.81
CA TYR A 219 -1.35 -7.73 -2.86
C TYR A 219 -0.12 -7.07 -3.50
N PHE A 220 -0.11 -7.00 -4.82
CA PHE A 220 0.90 -6.26 -5.59
C PHE A 220 0.23 -5.70 -6.83
N GLY A 221 0.04 -4.40 -6.87
CA GLY A 221 -0.71 -3.78 -7.97
C GLY A 221 -1.00 -2.31 -7.77
N PRO A 222 -1.83 -1.75 -8.67
CA PRO A 222 -2.20 -0.36 -8.64
C PRO A 222 -3.08 -0.02 -7.43
N LYS A 223 -3.04 1.24 -7.00
CA LYS A 223 -3.90 1.78 -5.94
C LYS A 223 -5.33 2.03 -6.44
N ILE A 224 -5.97 1.01 -6.99
CA ILE A 224 -7.37 1.07 -7.45
C ILE A 224 -8.26 0.55 -6.32
N GLN A 225 -9.18 1.37 -5.81
CA GLN A 225 -10.00 1.04 -4.63
C GLN A 225 -10.76 -0.29 -4.77
N SER A 226 -11.36 -0.55 -5.93
CA SER A 226 -12.08 -1.80 -6.19
C SER A 226 -11.16 -3.03 -6.11
N GLU A 227 -9.93 -2.94 -6.62
CA GLU A 227 -8.97 -4.05 -6.57
C GLU A 227 -8.42 -4.26 -5.16
N LEU A 228 -8.14 -3.17 -4.45
CA LEU A 228 -7.67 -3.22 -3.05
C LEU A 228 -8.71 -3.89 -2.15
N THR A 229 -10.00 -3.55 -2.33
CA THR A 229 -11.09 -4.12 -1.53
C THR A 229 -11.29 -5.61 -1.78
N LYS A 230 -10.97 -6.13 -2.97
CA LYS A 230 -10.98 -7.58 -3.25
C LYS A 230 -9.95 -8.34 -2.42
N ALA A 231 -8.78 -7.75 -2.18
CA ALA A 231 -7.74 -8.38 -1.38
C ALA A 231 -8.05 -8.32 0.12
N HIS A 232 -8.46 -7.14 0.62
CA HIS A 232 -8.88 -6.93 2.00
C HIS A 232 -9.86 -5.74 2.09
N SER A 233 -10.94 -5.91 2.86
CA SER A 233 -12.05 -4.94 2.96
C SER A 233 -11.63 -3.51 3.29
N GLN A 234 -10.52 -3.32 3.99
CA GLN A 234 -10.02 -2.02 4.43
C GLN A 234 -8.65 -1.64 3.79
N LEU A 235 -8.16 -2.38 2.80
CA LEU A 235 -6.93 -2.03 2.11
C LEU A 235 -7.10 -0.75 1.24
N TYR A 236 -8.33 -0.38 0.90
CA TYR A 236 -8.62 0.88 0.20
C TYR A 236 -8.14 2.13 0.97
N LEU A 237 -7.97 2.04 2.30
CA LEU A 237 -7.40 3.11 3.13
C LEU A 237 -5.96 3.48 2.71
N ALA A 238 -5.25 2.57 2.05
CA ALA A 238 -3.94 2.84 1.47
C ALA A 238 -3.98 3.84 0.29
N VAL A 239 -5.18 4.13 -0.25
CA VAL A 239 -5.40 5.26 -1.16
C VAL A 239 -5.53 6.53 -0.34
N ASP A 240 -4.38 7.18 -0.16
CA ASP A 240 -4.27 8.35 0.70
C ASP A 240 -4.66 9.63 -0.05
N TYR A 241 -5.77 10.22 0.35
CA TYR A 241 -6.22 11.52 -0.14
C TYR A 241 -5.59 12.71 0.64
N GLY A 242 -4.68 12.44 1.59
CA GLY A 242 -4.07 13.45 2.42
C GLY A 242 -5.07 14.18 3.32
N PHE A 243 -4.72 15.41 3.71
CA PHE A 243 -5.54 16.25 4.60
C PHE A 243 -6.95 16.54 4.04
N LEU A 244 -7.10 16.62 2.71
CA LEU A 244 -8.36 16.95 2.04
C LEU A 244 -9.19 15.70 1.67
N TRP A 245 -9.03 14.58 2.37
CA TRP A 245 -9.74 13.33 2.10
C TRP A 245 -11.27 13.51 2.05
N TRP A 246 -11.82 14.37 2.86
CA TRP A 246 -13.25 14.66 2.95
C TRP A 246 -13.81 15.40 1.70
N ILE A 247 -12.95 16.02 0.89
CA ILE A 247 -13.31 16.56 -0.44
C ILE A 247 -12.91 15.57 -1.53
N GLY A 248 -11.71 15.01 -1.45
CA GLY A 248 -11.15 14.14 -2.49
C GLY A 248 -11.98 12.88 -2.72
N GLN A 249 -12.41 12.24 -1.65
CA GLN A 249 -13.19 11.01 -1.74
C GLN A 249 -14.58 11.21 -2.39
N PRO A 250 -15.41 12.19 -1.99
CA PRO A 250 -16.66 12.49 -2.67
C PRO A 250 -16.48 12.93 -4.14
N MET A 251 -15.42 13.68 -4.45
CA MET A 251 -15.10 14.06 -5.83
C MET A 251 -14.78 12.83 -6.69
N TYR A 252 -13.98 11.90 -6.16
CA TYR A 252 -13.67 10.65 -6.85
C TYR A 252 -14.94 9.81 -7.08
N GLN A 253 -15.81 9.70 -6.07
CA GLN A 253 -17.08 8.98 -6.21
C GLN A 253 -18.00 9.61 -7.26
N ALA A 254 -18.11 10.95 -7.27
CA ALA A 254 -18.87 11.66 -8.29
C ALA A 254 -18.30 11.45 -9.69
N MET A 255 -16.97 11.47 -9.82
CA MET A 255 -16.30 11.23 -11.09
C MET A 255 -16.52 9.80 -11.59
N ASN A 256 -16.48 8.83 -10.69
CA ASN A 256 -16.74 7.43 -11.01
C ASN A 256 -18.19 7.20 -11.43
N PHE A 257 -19.14 7.82 -10.73
CA PHE A 257 -20.57 7.79 -11.08
C PHE A 257 -20.81 8.33 -12.50
N PHE A 258 -20.24 9.48 -12.84
CA PHE A 258 -20.37 10.00 -14.21
C PHE A 258 -19.65 9.14 -15.24
N PHE A 259 -18.51 8.55 -14.89
CA PHE A 259 -17.82 7.63 -15.78
C PHE A 259 -18.65 6.39 -16.10
N GLU A 260 -19.37 5.82 -15.13
CA GLU A 260 -20.28 4.69 -15.36
C GLU A 260 -21.41 5.02 -16.34
N ILE A 261 -21.86 6.29 -16.38
CA ILE A 261 -22.92 6.74 -17.30
C ILE A 261 -22.37 7.01 -18.71
N VAL A 262 -21.23 7.71 -18.81
CA VAL A 262 -20.73 8.20 -20.11
C VAL A 262 -19.63 7.36 -20.72
N GLY A 263 -19.02 6.42 -19.98
CA GLY A 263 -17.95 5.53 -20.43
C GLY A 263 -16.63 6.23 -20.80
N ASN A 264 -16.48 7.52 -20.47
CA ASN A 264 -15.31 8.31 -20.84
C ASN A 264 -14.89 9.27 -19.72
N TRP A 265 -13.65 9.15 -19.26
CA TRP A 265 -13.11 9.97 -18.16
C TRP A 265 -13.08 11.47 -18.48
N GLY A 266 -12.83 11.87 -19.73
CA GLY A 266 -12.84 13.28 -20.13
C GLY A 266 -14.19 13.93 -19.94
N TRP A 267 -15.27 13.28 -20.37
CA TRP A 267 -16.64 13.76 -20.12
C TRP A 267 -17.02 13.72 -18.65
N ALA A 268 -16.60 12.69 -17.92
CA ALA A 268 -16.82 12.60 -16.49
C ALA A 268 -16.22 13.80 -15.74
N ILE A 269 -14.99 14.21 -16.07
CA ILE A 269 -14.33 15.39 -15.48
C ILE A 269 -15.11 16.66 -15.77
N ILE A 270 -15.59 16.85 -17.01
CA ILE A 270 -16.40 18.02 -17.40
C ILE A 270 -17.69 18.07 -16.57
N LEU A 271 -18.41 16.95 -16.45
CA LEU A 271 -19.67 16.87 -15.69
C LEU A 271 -19.47 17.15 -14.19
N VAL A 272 -18.43 16.58 -13.58
CA VAL A 272 -18.06 16.88 -12.18
C VAL A 272 -17.74 18.35 -12.01
N THR A 273 -17.02 18.96 -12.95
CA THR A 273 -16.68 20.38 -12.90
C THR A 273 -17.94 21.25 -12.95
N ILE A 274 -18.90 20.91 -13.81
CA ILE A 274 -20.19 21.60 -13.90
C ILE A 274 -20.97 21.44 -12.58
N LEU A 275 -21.04 20.22 -12.05
CA LEU A 275 -21.69 19.93 -10.76
C LEU A 275 -21.13 20.80 -9.63
N ILE A 276 -19.80 20.83 -9.48
CA ILE A 276 -19.13 21.64 -8.45
C ILE A 276 -19.42 23.13 -8.64
N LYS A 277 -19.37 23.64 -9.88
CA LYS A 277 -19.71 25.03 -10.18
C LYS A 277 -21.17 25.35 -9.82
N CYS A 278 -22.10 24.46 -10.10
CA CYS A 278 -23.51 24.63 -9.72
C CYS A 278 -23.68 24.67 -8.19
N ILE A 279 -23.02 23.79 -7.45
CA ILE A 279 -23.08 23.77 -5.98
C ILE A 279 -22.46 25.05 -5.39
N LEU A 280 -21.37 25.55 -5.96
CA LEU A 280 -20.68 26.75 -5.47
C LEU A 280 -21.27 28.05 -6.04
N TRP A 281 -22.24 27.99 -6.97
CA TRP A 281 -22.85 29.17 -7.60
C TRP A 281 -23.41 30.18 -6.60
N PRO A 282 -24.22 29.81 -5.58
CA PRO A 282 -24.77 30.76 -4.64
C PRO A 282 -23.69 31.50 -3.85
N LEU A 283 -22.60 30.80 -3.47
CA LEU A 283 -21.50 31.43 -2.76
C LEU A 283 -20.74 32.42 -3.66
N SER A 284 -20.48 32.02 -4.91
CA SER A 284 -19.85 32.88 -5.92
C SER A 284 -20.68 34.13 -6.19
N TYR A 285 -22.01 33.98 -6.31
CA TYR A 285 -22.96 35.10 -6.52
C TYR A 285 -22.87 36.13 -5.38
N VAL A 286 -22.91 35.68 -4.12
CA VAL A 286 -22.76 36.56 -2.95
C VAL A 286 -21.39 37.26 -2.93
N SER A 287 -20.32 36.54 -3.26
CA SER A 287 -18.97 37.13 -3.34
C SER A 287 -18.89 38.23 -4.41
N TYR A 288 -19.38 37.99 -5.61
CA TYR A 288 -19.40 39.00 -6.69
C TYR A 288 -20.27 40.23 -6.34
N LYS A 289 -21.45 40.00 -5.72
CA LYS A 289 -22.31 41.10 -5.23
C LYS A 289 -21.61 41.97 -4.21
N ASN A 290 -20.89 41.38 -3.25
CA ASN A 290 -20.16 42.12 -2.23
C ASN A 290 -18.93 42.84 -2.83
N MET A 291 -18.24 42.24 -3.79
CA MET A 291 -17.15 42.88 -4.52
C MET A 291 -17.66 44.11 -5.31
N GLY A 292 -18.87 44.04 -5.92
CA GLY A 292 -19.51 45.16 -6.59
C GLY A 292 -19.76 46.31 -5.62
N LYS A 293 -20.29 46.03 -4.41
CA LYS A 293 -20.48 47.05 -3.37
C LYS A 293 -19.17 47.68 -2.90
N MET A 294 -18.11 46.85 -2.73
CA MET A 294 -16.77 47.33 -2.33
C MET A 294 -16.20 48.32 -3.36
N ARG A 295 -16.40 48.07 -4.67
CA ARG A 295 -15.99 49.00 -5.72
C ARG A 295 -16.72 50.35 -5.66
N GLN A 296 -17.96 50.37 -5.22
CA GLN A 296 -18.72 51.63 -5.05
C GLN A 296 -18.22 52.45 -3.86
N VAL A 297 -17.68 51.82 -2.81
CA VAL A 297 -17.18 52.45 -1.62
C VAL A 297 -15.72 52.91 -1.79
N GLN A 298 -14.95 52.35 -2.74
CA GLN A 298 -13.55 52.70 -3.00
C GLN A 298 -13.31 54.22 -3.18
N PRO A 299 -14.09 54.97 -3.96
CA PRO A 299 -13.87 56.41 -4.11
C PRO A 299 -14.07 57.18 -2.81
N MET A 300 -15.08 56.81 -1.98
CA MET A 300 -15.30 57.41 -0.65
C MET A 300 -14.11 57.12 0.31
N LEU A 301 -13.58 55.92 0.28
CA LEU A 301 -12.40 55.54 1.06
C LEU A 301 -11.16 56.36 0.65
N LYS A 302 -10.95 56.59 -0.63
CA LYS A 302 -9.88 57.46 -1.11
C LYS A 302 -10.04 58.91 -0.64
N GLU A 303 -11.27 59.48 -0.74
CA GLU A 303 -11.54 60.81 -0.26
C GLU A 303 -11.29 60.96 1.25
N ILE A 304 -11.71 59.97 2.04
CA ILE A 304 -11.41 59.93 3.47
C ILE A 304 -9.89 59.83 3.75
N GLN A 305 -9.20 58.96 3.03
CA GLN A 305 -7.73 58.82 3.17
C GLN A 305 -6.99 60.10 2.78
N GLU A 306 -7.43 60.82 1.76
CA GLU A 306 -6.85 62.10 1.38
C GLU A 306 -7.16 63.23 2.41
N ARG A 307 -8.38 63.20 3.00
CA ARG A 307 -8.77 64.18 4.02
C ARG A 307 -8.10 64.03 5.36
N TYR A 308 -7.71 62.78 5.71
CA TYR A 308 -7.05 62.46 7.00
C TYR A 308 -5.63 61.91 6.79
N ALA A 309 -4.94 62.33 5.72
CA ALA A 309 -3.60 61.84 5.39
C ALA A 309 -2.58 62.13 6.46
N ASP A 310 -2.74 63.22 7.19
CA ASP A 310 -1.80 63.68 8.25
C ASP A 310 -2.22 63.23 9.66
N ASP A 311 -3.41 62.69 9.85
CA ASP A 311 -3.91 62.22 11.14
C ASP A 311 -4.22 60.72 11.10
N ARG A 312 -3.26 59.89 11.55
CA ARG A 312 -3.41 58.43 11.59
C ARG A 312 -4.30 57.90 12.74
N GLN A 313 -4.74 58.81 13.66
CA GLN A 313 -5.53 58.41 14.82
C GLN A 313 -7.03 58.82 14.69
N ALA A 314 -7.40 59.54 13.68
CA ALA A 314 -8.75 59.83 13.33
C ALA A 314 -9.33 58.77 12.35
#